data_1ff4edf8f254e931be86478c8567715f
#
_entry.id   1ff4edf8f254e931be86478c8567715f
#
_cell.length_a   1.000
_cell.length_b   1.000
_cell.length_c   1.000
_cell.angle_alpha   90.00
_cell.angle_beta   90.00
_cell.angle_gamma   90.00
#
_symmetry.space_group_name_H-M   'P 1'
#
loop_
_entity.id
_entity.type
_entity.pdbx_description
1 polymer ?
#
loop_
_entity_poly.entity_id
_entity_poly.type
_entity_poly.pdbx_seq_one_letter_code
_entity_poly.pdbx_strand_id
1 'polypeptide(L)'
;MPTTFKPVVYADNKRQDGTYNVKIRVTHRRQTLKLSTNMYVAANQMTRALKLKDQSIIDEAKRIIDNWRAIVGRLGAAADVMTVRQVVDYIKQTEQNNMAFELDFIAYGRKKAETMRPGTGIGYQIALNALVRYIGTETLDISRINARFLTGFEQFIEAEPVLTLSLIHI
;
A
#
# COMPACT_ATOMS: atom_id res chain seq x y z
N MET A 1 -27.38 -2.91 10.86
CA MET A 1 -27.66 -2.21 9.58
C MET A 1 -26.43 -2.26 8.70
N PRO A 2 -26.53 -2.64 7.42
CA PRO A 2 -25.38 -2.76 6.55
C PRO A 2 -24.73 -1.40 6.30
N THR A 3 -23.39 -1.39 6.22
CA THR A 3 -22.63 -0.23 5.75
C THR A 3 -22.87 -0.02 4.27
N THR A 4 -23.16 1.21 3.84
CA THR A 4 -23.41 1.54 2.43
C THR A 4 -22.37 2.55 1.93
N PHE A 5 -22.01 2.39 0.65
CA PHE A 5 -21.03 3.22 -0.03
C PHE A 5 -21.65 3.80 -1.31
N LYS A 6 -21.43 5.09 -1.53
CA LYS A 6 -21.91 5.76 -2.73
C LYS A 6 -20.91 6.79 -3.23
N PRO A 7 -20.54 6.78 -4.53
CA PRO A 7 -19.73 7.85 -5.10
C PRO A 7 -20.55 9.14 -5.19
N VAL A 8 -19.95 10.26 -4.82
CA VAL A 8 -20.58 11.57 -4.78
C VAL A 8 -19.59 12.66 -5.20
N VAL A 9 -20.11 13.69 -5.85
CA VAL A 9 -19.39 14.91 -6.18
C VAL A 9 -20.14 16.10 -5.59
N TYR A 10 -19.44 17.12 -5.14
CA TYR A 10 -20.00 18.31 -4.52
C TYR A 10 -19.55 19.55 -5.25
N ALA A 11 -20.46 20.51 -5.44
CA ALA A 11 -20.21 21.76 -6.16
C ALA A 11 -19.14 22.65 -5.50
N ASP A 12 -19.09 22.64 -4.17
CA ASP A 12 -18.15 23.39 -3.33
C ASP A 12 -16.71 22.86 -3.38
N ASN A 13 -16.50 21.68 -3.96
CA ASN A 13 -15.17 21.06 -4.10
C ASN A 13 -14.56 21.23 -5.50
N LYS A 14 -14.92 22.28 -6.22
CA LYS A 14 -14.31 22.63 -7.50
C LYS A 14 -12.88 23.12 -7.27
N ARG A 15 -11.92 22.51 -7.97
CA ARG A 15 -10.51 22.91 -7.94
C ARG A 15 -10.24 24.07 -8.89
N GLN A 16 -9.06 24.68 -8.77
CA GLN A 16 -8.61 25.76 -9.65
C GLN A 16 -8.51 25.32 -11.11
N ASP A 17 -8.18 24.04 -11.37
CA ASP A 17 -8.14 23.44 -12.71
C ASP A 17 -9.52 23.12 -13.30
N GLY A 18 -10.61 23.47 -12.60
CA GLY A 18 -11.98 23.25 -13.04
C GLY A 18 -12.52 21.84 -12.76
N THR A 19 -11.71 20.93 -12.21
CA THR A 19 -12.13 19.57 -11.88
C THR A 19 -12.76 19.48 -10.49
N TYR A 20 -13.41 18.35 -10.21
CA TYR A 20 -14.05 18.03 -8.93
C TYR A 20 -13.55 16.71 -8.39
N ASN A 21 -13.23 16.64 -7.11
CA ASN A 21 -12.87 15.38 -6.49
C ASN A 21 -14.09 14.47 -6.34
N VAL A 22 -13.97 13.25 -6.81
CA VAL A 22 -14.96 12.18 -6.53
C VAL A 22 -14.72 11.67 -5.11
N LYS A 23 -15.72 11.80 -4.24
CA LYS A 23 -15.69 11.29 -2.88
C LYS A 23 -16.56 10.05 -2.77
N ILE A 24 -16.24 9.16 -1.85
CA ILE A 24 -17.12 8.06 -1.49
C ILE A 24 -17.78 8.39 -0.16
N ARG A 25 -19.10 8.45 -0.19
CA ARG A 25 -19.92 8.61 1.00
C ARG A 25 -20.12 7.25 1.65
N VAL A 26 -19.65 7.10 2.88
CA VAL A 26 -19.85 5.93 3.73
C VAL A 26 -20.97 6.22 4.69
N THR A 27 -22.00 5.42 4.70
CA THR A 27 -23.12 5.52 5.67
C THR A 27 -23.17 4.25 6.50
N HIS A 28 -23.09 4.40 7.81
CA HIS A 28 -23.16 3.32 8.77
C HIS A 28 -23.97 3.76 10.00
N ARG A 29 -24.94 2.96 10.41
CA ARG A 29 -25.84 3.27 11.56
C ARG A 29 -26.43 4.69 11.50
N ARG A 30 -26.92 5.12 10.33
CA ARG A 30 -27.47 6.46 10.05
C ARG A 30 -26.47 7.62 10.14
N GLN A 31 -25.21 7.37 10.47
CA GLN A 31 -24.14 8.35 10.41
C GLN A 31 -23.43 8.28 9.07
N THR A 32 -22.93 9.42 8.60
CA THR A 32 -22.29 9.52 7.27
C THR A 32 -20.93 10.21 7.37
N LEU A 33 -19.92 9.62 6.73
CA LEU A 33 -18.64 10.24 6.46
C LEU A 33 -18.36 10.26 4.95
N LYS A 34 -17.54 11.21 4.51
CA LYS A 34 -17.14 11.39 3.13
C LYS A 34 -15.63 11.20 3.03
N LEU A 35 -15.20 10.26 2.21
CA LEU A 35 -13.79 9.99 1.96
C LEU A 35 -13.40 10.53 0.58
N SER A 36 -12.36 11.33 0.53
CA SER A 36 -11.78 11.77 -0.73
C SER A 36 -11.05 10.60 -1.39
N THR A 37 -11.13 10.53 -2.72
CA THR A 37 -10.35 9.60 -3.54
C THR A 37 -9.29 10.37 -4.33
N ASN A 38 -8.47 9.66 -5.06
CA ASN A 38 -7.55 10.23 -6.06
C ASN A 38 -8.21 10.48 -7.44
N MET A 39 -9.53 10.24 -7.56
CA MET A 39 -10.28 10.48 -8.78
C MET A 39 -10.77 11.91 -8.88
N TYR A 40 -10.64 12.49 -10.07
CA TYR A 40 -11.11 13.81 -10.40
C TYR A 40 -11.91 13.76 -11.69
N VAL A 41 -12.97 14.59 -11.78
CA VAL A 41 -13.87 14.63 -12.93
C VAL A 41 -14.07 16.06 -13.39
N ALA A 42 -14.12 16.26 -14.70
CA ALA A 42 -14.48 17.53 -15.31
C ALA A 42 -16.02 17.68 -15.41
N ALA A 43 -16.49 18.89 -15.62
CA ALA A 43 -17.92 19.17 -15.69
C ALA A 43 -18.65 18.38 -16.80
N ASN A 44 -17.99 18.13 -17.95
CA ASN A 44 -18.54 17.34 -19.05
C ASN A 44 -18.68 15.84 -18.75
N GLN A 45 -18.00 15.33 -17.73
CA GLN A 45 -18.08 13.94 -17.29
C GLN A 45 -19.20 13.72 -16.24
N MET A 46 -19.96 14.76 -15.95
CA MET A 46 -21.07 14.73 -15.00
C MET A 46 -22.37 15.28 -15.64
N THR A 47 -23.48 14.93 -15.00
CA THR A 47 -24.78 15.57 -15.27
C THR A 47 -24.86 16.92 -14.55
N ARG A 48 -25.85 17.75 -14.91
CA ARG A 48 -26.14 19.01 -14.18
C ARG A 48 -26.41 18.77 -12.68
N ALA A 49 -26.89 17.59 -12.31
CA ALA A 49 -27.13 17.19 -10.92
C ALA A 49 -25.88 16.57 -10.25
N LEU A 50 -24.67 16.80 -10.80
CA LEU A 50 -23.38 16.30 -10.31
C LEU A 50 -23.31 14.77 -10.17
N LYS A 51 -24.08 14.04 -10.96
CA LYS A 51 -23.96 12.57 -11.04
C LYS A 51 -22.92 12.22 -12.09
N LEU A 52 -22.06 11.26 -11.77
CA LEU A 52 -21.07 10.70 -12.70
C LEU A 52 -21.79 10.10 -13.92
N LYS A 53 -21.28 10.38 -15.11
CA LYS A 53 -21.77 9.80 -16.36
C LYS A 53 -20.66 9.11 -17.16
N ASP A 54 -19.39 9.42 -16.86
CA ASP A 54 -18.24 8.77 -17.46
C ASP A 54 -18.13 7.34 -16.93
N GLN A 55 -18.17 6.35 -17.82
CA GLN A 55 -18.19 4.95 -17.44
C GLN A 55 -16.90 4.51 -16.77
N SER A 56 -15.74 5.00 -17.22
CA SER A 56 -14.44 4.61 -16.66
C SER A 56 -14.32 5.07 -15.19
N ILE A 57 -14.81 6.27 -14.88
CA ILE A 57 -14.83 6.80 -13.51
C ILE A 57 -15.83 6.02 -12.63
N ILE A 58 -16.97 5.64 -13.19
CA ILE A 58 -17.99 4.85 -12.49
C ILE A 58 -17.42 3.47 -12.15
N ASP A 59 -16.73 2.82 -13.08
CA ASP A 59 -16.13 1.49 -12.89
C ASP A 59 -15.00 1.53 -11.87
N GLU A 60 -14.16 2.56 -11.92
CA GLU A 60 -13.10 2.75 -10.91
C GLU A 60 -13.69 3.01 -9.52
N ALA A 61 -14.72 3.86 -9.41
CA ALA A 61 -15.41 4.09 -8.14
C ALA A 61 -16.06 2.80 -7.61
N LYS A 62 -16.61 1.97 -8.50
CA LYS A 62 -17.17 0.66 -8.14
C LYS A 62 -16.09 -0.27 -7.61
N ARG A 63 -14.92 -0.34 -8.27
CA ARG A 63 -13.79 -1.16 -7.83
C ARG A 63 -13.35 -0.80 -6.40
N ILE A 64 -13.21 0.50 -6.09
CA ILE A 64 -12.87 0.97 -4.74
C ILE A 64 -13.96 0.56 -3.74
N ILE A 65 -15.23 0.74 -4.09
CA ILE A 65 -16.37 0.40 -3.22
C ILE A 65 -16.41 -1.10 -2.95
N ASP A 66 -16.18 -1.94 -3.94
CA ASP A 66 -16.20 -3.40 -3.79
C ASP A 66 -15.05 -3.89 -2.90
N ASN A 67 -13.85 -3.27 -3.02
CA ASN A 67 -12.74 -3.51 -2.10
C ASN A 67 -13.12 -3.14 -0.65
N TRP A 68 -13.71 -1.96 -0.44
CA TRP A 68 -14.12 -1.52 0.90
C TRP A 68 -15.23 -2.38 1.49
N ARG A 69 -16.15 -2.86 0.66
CA ARG A 69 -17.17 -3.84 1.08
C ARG A 69 -16.54 -5.14 1.56
N ALA A 70 -15.55 -5.66 0.83
CA ALA A 70 -14.81 -6.85 1.22
C ALA A 70 -14.06 -6.65 2.55
N ILE A 71 -13.42 -5.48 2.74
CA ILE A 71 -12.74 -5.13 3.99
C ILE A 71 -13.73 -5.09 5.16
N VAL A 72 -14.85 -4.38 5.01
CA VAL A 72 -15.87 -4.27 6.07
C VAL A 72 -16.56 -5.62 6.31
N GLY A 73 -16.71 -6.44 5.27
CA GLY A 73 -17.24 -7.79 5.40
C GLY A 73 -16.43 -8.69 6.34
N ARG A 74 -15.12 -8.47 6.45
CA ARG A 74 -14.24 -9.20 7.38
C ARG A 74 -14.52 -8.88 8.86
N LEU A 75 -15.12 -7.73 9.15
CA LEU A 75 -15.50 -7.37 10.52
C LEU A 75 -16.66 -8.23 11.03
N GLY A 76 -17.50 -8.77 10.15
CA GLY A 76 -18.66 -9.57 10.56
C GLY A 76 -19.54 -8.82 11.57
N ALA A 77 -19.90 -9.48 12.66
CA ALA A 77 -20.73 -8.91 13.73
C ALA A 77 -20.07 -7.72 14.47
N ALA A 78 -18.74 -7.62 14.46
CA ALA A 78 -18.06 -6.49 15.09
C ALA A 78 -18.42 -5.15 14.44
N ALA A 79 -18.77 -5.13 13.15
CA ALA A 79 -19.22 -3.93 12.47
C ALA A 79 -20.50 -3.34 13.12
N ASP A 80 -21.38 -4.16 13.67
CA ASP A 80 -22.67 -3.71 14.22
C ASP A 80 -22.52 -2.83 15.47
N VAL A 81 -21.42 -2.91 16.18
CA VAL A 81 -21.14 -2.10 17.39
C VAL A 81 -20.22 -0.90 17.11
N MET A 82 -19.60 -0.84 15.94
CA MET A 82 -18.70 0.23 15.55
C MET A 82 -19.43 1.51 15.15
N THR A 83 -18.78 2.65 15.34
CA THR A 83 -19.19 3.93 14.75
C THR A 83 -18.75 4.01 13.29
N VAL A 84 -19.34 4.93 12.50
CA VAL A 84 -18.92 5.15 11.11
C VAL A 84 -17.44 5.55 11.02
N ARG A 85 -16.90 6.27 12.02
CA ARG A 85 -15.49 6.66 12.08
C ARG A 85 -14.58 5.44 12.26
N GLN A 86 -14.91 4.56 13.19
CA GLN A 86 -14.16 3.31 13.42
C GLN A 86 -14.16 2.40 12.17
N VAL A 87 -15.30 2.30 11.48
CA VAL A 87 -15.37 1.56 10.21
C VAL A 87 -14.46 2.18 9.15
N VAL A 88 -14.46 3.50 9.03
CA VAL A 88 -13.59 4.22 8.08
C VAL A 88 -12.12 4.08 8.44
N ASP A 89 -11.76 4.19 9.72
CA ASP A 89 -10.38 4.04 10.17
C ASP A 89 -9.88 2.60 9.95
N TYR A 90 -10.73 1.61 10.15
CA TYR A 90 -10.43 0.21 9.83
C TYR A 90 -10.18 0.00 8.32
N ILE A 91 -11.01 0.60 7.45
CA ILE A 91 -10.79 0.56 6.00
C ILE A 91 -9.43 1.13 5.65
N LYS A 92 -9.12 2.34 6.14
CA LYS A 92 -7.83 3.02 5.85
C LYS A 92 -6.62 2.21 6.32
N GLN A 93 -6.67 1.69 7.55
CA GLN A 93 -5.59 0.86 8.09
C GLN A 93 -5.39 -0.42 7.28
N THR A 94 -6.50 -1.07 6.87
CA THR A 94 -6.43 -2.28 6.07
C THR A 94 -5.89 -1.99 4.67
N GLU A 95 -6.26 -0.86 4.05
CA GLU A 95 -5.69 -0.45 2.76
C GLU A 95 -4.19 -0.14 2.87
N GLN A 96 -3.77 0.56 3.91
CA GLN A 96 -2.35 0.84 4.17
C GLN A 96 -1.54 -0.45 4.39
N ASN A 97 -2.10 -1.42 5.11
CA ASN A 97 -1.45 -2.71 5.35
C ASN A 97 -1.48 -3.61 4.10
N ASN A 98 -2.47 -3.45 3.22
CA ASN A 98 -2.60 -4.18 1.95
C ASN A 98 -1.90 -3.47 0.78
N MET A 99 -1.48 -2.22 0.91
CA MET A 99 -0.49 -1.65 0.02
C MET A 99 0.78 -2.45 0.24
N ALA A 100 0.99 -3.44 -0.61
CA ALA A 100 2.25 -4.17 -0.63
C ALA A 100 3.34 -3.10 -0.75
N PHE A 101 4.14 -2.97 0.29
CA PHE A 101 5.29 -2.09 0.26
C PHE A 101 6.29 -2.76 -0.68
N GLU A 102 6.20 -2.41 -1.96
CA GLU A 102 7.11 -2.88 -2.98
C GLU A 102 8.44 -2.13 -2.82
N LEU A 103 9.41 -2.79 -2.27
CA LEU A 103 10.77 -2.29 -2.17
C LEU A 103 11.72 -3.36 -2.70
N ASP A 104 12.51 -3.01 -3.71
CA ASP A 104 13.69 -3.79 -4.04
C ASP A 104 14.76 -3.58 -2.96
N PHE A 105 14.90 -4.57 -2.08
CA PHE A 105 15.80 -4.54 -0.95
C PHE A 105 17.26 -4.40 -1.38
N ILE A 106 17.67 -5.01 -2.49
CA ILE A 106 19.06 -4.92 -3.00
C ILE A 106 19.36 -3.50 -3.48
N ALA A 107 18.50 -2.94 -4.33
CA ALA A 107 18.68 -1.57 -4.85
C ALA A 107 18.67 -0.54 -3.70
N TYR A 108 17.74 -0.68 -2.75
CA TYR A 108 17.69 0.18 -1.56
C TYR A 108 18.96 0.06 -0.72
N GLY A 109 19.41 -1.18 -0.44
CA GLY A 109 20.58 -1.46 0.38
C GLY A 109 21.87 -0.88 -0.25
N ARG A 110 22.06 -1.02 -1.57
CA ARG A 110 23.20 -0.43 -2.31
C ARG A 110 23.21 1.10 -2.19
N LYS A 111 22.07 1.74 -2.44
CA LYS A 111 21.93 3.19 -2.29
C LYS A 111 22.19 3.66 -0.85
N LYS A 112 21.74 2.89 0.13
CA LYS A 112 21.98 3.18 1.54
C LYS A 112 23.46 3.04 1.91
N ALA A 113 24.15 2.02 1.41
CA ALA A 113 25.59 1.80 1.62
C ALA A 113 26.45 2.99 1.14
N GLU A 114 26.08 3.63 0.02
CA GLU A 114 26.75 4.82 -0.52
C GLU A 114 26.70 6.02 0.44
N THR A 115 25.68 6.10 1.29
CA THR A 115 25.49 7.21 2.26
C THR A 115 26.16 6.97 3.61
N MET A 116 26.80 5.81 3.79
CA MET A 116 27.44 5.42 5.04
C MET A 116 28.95 5.77 5.05
N ARG A 117 29.56 5.67 6.23
CA ARG A 117 31.02 5.75 6.35
C ARG A 117 31.66 4.65 5.49
N PRO A 118 32.82 4.91 4.83
CA PRO A 118 33.39 3.98 3.85
C PRO A 118 33.51 2.53 4.34
N GLY A 119 34.05 2.30 5.53
CA GLY A 119 34.18 0.95 6.09
C GLY A 119 32.84 0.24 6.30
N THR A 120 31.84 0.95 6.81
CA THR A 120 30.48 0.40 7.01
C THR A 120 29.82 0.11 5.67
N GLY A 121 29.93 1.04 4.70
CA GLY A 121 29.37 0.88 3.36
C GLY A 121 29.91 -0.35 2.64
N ILE A 122 31.22 -0.62 2.75
CA ILE A 122 31.86 -1.82 2.19
C ILE A 122 31.26 -3.10 2.80
N GLY A 123 31.08 -3.16 4.14
CA GLY A 123 30.44 -4.30 4.79
C GLY A 123 29.02 -4.58 4.30
N TYR A 124 28.21 -3.51 4.13
CA TYR A 124 26.88 -3.64 3.53
C TYR A 124 26.92 -4.18 2.10
N GLN A 125 27.85 -3.70 1.27
CA GLN A 125 27.99 -4.19 -0.10
C GLN A 125 28.41 -5.66 -0.15
N ILE A 126 29.31 -6.11 0.73
CA ILE A 126 29.70 -7.53 0.84
C ILE A 126 28.48 -8.39 1.18
N ALA A 127 27.69 -7.98 2.18
CA ALA A 127 26.49 -8.70 2.59
C ALA A 127 25.43 -8.74 1.45
N LEU A 128 25.21 -7.63 0.74
CA LEU A 128 24.30 -7.58 -0.40
C LEU A 128 24.76 -8.45 -1.57
N ASN A 129 26.08 -8.50 -1.85
CA ASN A 129 26.60 -9.39 -2.88
C ASN A 129 26.47 -10.87 -2.51
N ALA A 130 26.61 -11.21 -1.22
CA ALA A 130 26.33 -12.56 -0.73
C ALA A 130 24.85 -12.90 -0.90
N LEU A 131 23.96 -11.96 -0.60
CA LEU A 131 22.53 -12.12 -0.77
C LEU A 131 22.13 -12.32 -2.24
N VAL A 132 22.68 -11.53 -3.17
CA VAL A 132 22.50 -11.70 -4.62
C VAL A 132 22.93 -13.10 -5.07
N ARG A 133 24.07 -13.60 -4.58
CA ARG A 133 24.51 -14.98 -4.88
C ARG A 133 23.52 -16.04 -4.35
N TYR A 134 23.01 -15.84 -3.15
CA TYR A 134 22.04 -16.75 -2.55
C TYR A 134 20.74 -16.82 -3.34
N ILE A 135 20.21 -15.68 -3.77
CA ILE A 135 18.92 -15.63 -4.48
C ILE A 135 19.04 -15.82 -6.00
N GLY A 136 20.24 -15.67 -6.56
CA GLY A 136 20.50 -15.80 -7.99
C GLY A 136 19.96 -14.65 -8.87
N THR A 137 19.52 -13.52 -8.27
CA THR A 137 18.97 -12.34 -8.98
C THR A 137 19.46 -11.05 -8.36
N GLU A 138 19.52 -9.97 -9.15
CA GLU A 138 19.91 -8.62 -8.71
C GLU A 138 18.77 -7.85 -8.00
N THR A 139 17.58 -8.43 -7.91
CA THR A 139 16.40 -7.81 -7.30
C THR A 139 15.80 -8.72 -6.24
N LEU A 140 15.38 -8.14 -5.12
CA LEU A 140 14.72 -8.86 -4.04
C LEU A 140 13.60 -8.00 -3.46
N ASP A 141 12.36 -8.42 -3.68
CA ASP A 141 11.20 -7.79 -3.02
C ASP A 141 11.28 -8.03 -1.51
N ILE A 142 11.17 -6.95 -0.72
CA ILE A 142 11.24 -7.00 0.75
C ILE A 142 10.19 -7.95 1.37
N SER A 143 9.06 -8.14 0.72
CA SER A 143 8.00 -9.06 1.18
C SER A 143 8.43 -10.52 1.22
N ARG A 144 9.48 -10.89 0.46
CA ARG A 144 10.06 -12.25 0.45
C ARG A 144 10.98 -12.49 1.65
N ILE A 145 11.42 -11.44 2.35
CA ILE A 145 12.30 -11.55 3.51
C ILE A 145 11.46 -11.91 4.74
N ASN A 146 11.49 -13.17 5.10
CA ASN A 146 10.83 -13.74 6.27
C ASN A 146 11.79 -14.64 7.05
N ALA A 147 11.38 -15.18 8.21
CA ALA A 147 12.23 -16.00 9.07
C ALA A 147 12.84 -17.19 8.31
N ARG A 148 12.06 -17.91 7.49
CA ARG A 148 12.54 -19.05 6.69
C ARG A 148 13.60 -18.62 5.67
N PHE A 149 13.41 -17.46 5.01
CA PHE A 149 14.38 -16.90 4.10
C PHE A 149 15.70 -16.58 4.80
N LEU A 150 15.63 -15.94 5.98
CA LEU A 150 16.82 -15.58 6.77
C LEU A 150 17.59 -16.81 7.24
N THR A 151 16.90 -17.85 7.74
CA THR A 151 17.53 -19.12 8.13
C THR A 151 18.23 -19.79 6.93
N GLY A 152 17.60 -19.79 5.75
CA GLY A 152 18.24 -20.33 4.54
C GLY A 152 19.46 -19.53 4.11
N PHE A 153 19.42 -18.22 4.23
CA PHE A 153 20.56 -17.36 3.92
C PHE A 153 21.71 -17.56 4.93
N GLU A 154 21.42 -17.69 6.21
CA GLU A 154 22.39 -18.01 7.26
C GLU A 154 23.13 -19.32 6.94
N GLN A 155 22.39 -20.40 6.65
CA GLN A 155 22.96 -21.68 6.24
C GLN A 155 23.83 -21.58 4.99
N PHE A 156 23.41 -20.77 4.01
CA PHE A 156 24.20 -20.52 2.80
C PHE A 156 25.53 -19.84 3.13
N ILE A 157 25.54 -18.82 4.00
CA ILE A 157 26.79 -18.14 4.43
C ILE A 157 27.72 -19.09 5.17
N GLU A 158 27.19 -19.91 6.07
CA GLU A 158 27.97 -20.90 6.84
C GLU A 158 28.60 -21.97 5.95
N ALA A 159 27.95 -22.35 4.86
CA ALA A 159 28.46 -23.35 3.92
C ALA A 159 29.56 -22.77 2.97
N GLU A 160 29.68 -21.44 2.84
CA GLU A 160 30.71 -20.80 1.99
C GLU A 160 31.90 -20.26 2.81
N PRO A 161 33.04 -20.96 2.86
CA PRO A 161 34.20 -20.57 3.70
C PRO A 161 34.77 -19.19 3.41
N VAL A 162 34.65 -18.71 2.16
CA VAL A 162 35.16 -17.39 1.71
C VAL A 162 34.30 -16.25 2.28
N LEU A 163 33.02 -16.47 2.56
CA LEU A 163 32.13 -15.45 3.12
C LEU A 163 32.27 -15.33 4.64
N THR A 164 32.51 -16.45 5.31
CA THR A 164 32.68 -16.50 6.76
C THR A 164 33.86 -15.64 7.22
N LEU A 165 34.99 -15.67 6.51
CA LEU A 165 36.19 -14.89 6.84
C LEU A 165 36.02 -13.39 6.62
N SER A 166 35.20 -12.94 5.66
CA SER A 166 35.01 -11.51 5.37
C SER A 166 33.91 -10.86 6.23
N LEU A 167 33.00 -11.66 6.82
CA LEU A 167 31.94 -11.15 7.69
C LEU A 167 32.33 -11.11 9.17
N ILE A 168 33.30 -11.94 9.60
CA ILE A 168 33.79 -11.99 11.00
C ILE A 168 34.71 -10.80 11.33
N HIS A 169 35.27 -10.11 10.31
CA HIS A 169 36.17 -8.98 10.50
C HIS A 169 35.49 -7.60 10.38
N ILE A 170 34.18 -7.55 10.44
CA ILE A 170 33.38 -6.31 10.55
C ILE A 170 32.90 -6.17 11.99
#